data_5ff5a737f9cbba71b1d188bab603b6bf
#
_entry.id   5ff5a737f9cbba71b1d188bab603b6bf
#
_cell.length_a   1.000
_cell.length_b   1.000
_cell.length_c   1.000
_cell.angle_alpha   90.00
_cell.angle_beta   90.00
_cell.angle_gamma   90.00
#
_symmetry.space_group_name_H-M   'P 1'
#
loop_
_entity.id
_entity.type
_entity.pdbx_description
1 polymer ?
#
loop_
_entity_poly.entity_id
_entity_poly.type
_entity_poly.pdbx_seq_one_letter_code
_entity_poly.pdbx_strand_id
1 'polypeptide(L)'
;MKKYWVYMMQSANGRVLYTGVTNNLIRRVVEHKEGKGSVFTAKYKCHKLVYYEEYGLIDMAIVREKTIKKLSRANKEKLIDAMNPERVDLFEL
;
A
#
# COMPACT_ATOMS: atom_id res chain seq x y z
N MET A 1 1.73 21.33 6.42
CA MET A 1 2.22 20.26 7.27
C MET A 1 2.56 19.04 6.41
N LYS A 2 3.75 18.47 6.61
CA LYS A 2 4.17 17.30 5.82
C LYS A 2 3.53 16.04 6.36
N LYS A 3 3.10 15.18 5.47
CA LYS A 3 2.52 13.89 5.78
C LYS A 3 3.19 12.79 4.97
N TYR A 4 3.19 11.61 5.53
CA TYR A 4 3.79 10.43 4.90
C TYR A 4 2.84 9.26 5.11
N TRP A 5 2.84 8.31 4.17
CA TRP A 5 1.95 7.15 4.23
C TRP A 5 2.74 5.88 3.98
N VAL A 6 2.40 4.85 4.76
CA VAL A 6 2.73 3.47 4.43
C VAL A 6 1.46 2.88 3.84
N TYR A 7 1.58 2.16 2.75
CA TYR A 7 0.40 1.65 2.03
C TYR A 7 0.66 0.27 1.46
N MET A 8 -0.43 -0.43 1.16
CA MET A 8 -0.35 -1.71 0.45
C MET A 8 -1.26 -1.69 -0.78
N MET A 9 -0.69 -2.12 -1.90
CA MET A 9 -1.41 -2.32 -3.15
C MET A 9 -1.57 -3.82 -3.39
N GLN A 10 -2.70 -4.22 -3.97
CA GLN A 10 -3.01 -5.62 -4.21
C GLN A 10 -3.32 -5.85 -5.69
N SER A 11 -2.90 -7.00 -6.21
CA SER A 11 -3.26 -7.42 -7.57
C SER A 11 -4.75 -7.75 -7.66
N ALA A 12 -5.29 -7.70 -8.87
CA ALA A 12 -6.71 -7.97 -9.11
C ALA A 12 -7.15 -9.35 -8.62
N ASN A 13 -6.28 -10.35 -8.72
CA ASN A 13 -6.59 -11.71 -8.25
C ASN A 13 -6.35 -11.90 -6.75
N GLY A 14 -5.92 -10.86 -6.04
CA GLY A 14 -5.70 -10.91 -4.60
C GLY A 14 -4.45 -11.65 -4.15
N ARG A 15 -3.64 -12.17 -5.07
CA ARG A 15 -2.50 -13.02 -4.71
C ARG A 15 -1.24 -12.26 -4.35
N VAL A 16 -1.06 -11.05 -4.90
CA VAL A 16 0.16 -10.29 -4.73
C VAL A 16 -0.12 -9.02 -3.93
N LEU A 17 0.70 -8.78 -2.91
CA LEU A 17 0.68 -7.55 -2.12
C LEU A 17 2.01 -6.82 -2.28
N TYR A 18 1.93 -5.50 -2.43
CA TYR A 18 3.08 -4.61 -2.47
C TYR A 18 2.97 -3.61 -1.32
N THR A 19 4.04 -3.43 -0.55
CA THR A 19 4.10 -2.44 0.52
C THR A 19 5.06 -1.33 0.14
N GLY A 20 4.63 -0.09 0.31
CA GLY A 20 5.46 1.07 -0.01
C GLY A 20 5.28 2.20 0.98
N VAL A 21 6.11 3.22 0.84
CA VAL A 21 6.05 4.47 1.61
C VAL A 21 6.10 5.63 0.64
N THR A 22 5.34 6.70 0.92
CA THR A 22 5.27 7.86 0.05
C THR A 22 4.95 9.12 0.84
N ASN A 23 5.30 10.27 0.28
CA ASN A 23 4.88 11.56 0.81
C ASN A 23 3.65 12.12 0.08
N ASN A 24 3.09 11.37 -0.86
CA ASN A 24 1.89 11.78 -1.59
C ASN A 24 1.13 10.52 -2.03
N LEU A 25 0.20 10.10 -1.20
CA LEU A 25 -0.52 8.84 -1.41
C LEU A 25 -1.32 8.86 -2.72
N ILE A 26 -2.03 9.94 -2.99
CA ILE A 26 -2.88 10.04 -4.18
C ILE A 26 -2.04 9.91 -5.45
N ARG A 27 -0.97 10.71 -5.55
CA ARG A 27 -0.08 10.65 -6.71
C ARG A 27 0.51 9.25 -6.89
N ARG A 28 0.97 8.64 -5.80
CA ARG A 28 1.63 7.34 -5.86
C ARG A 28 0.67 6.23 -6.29
N VAL A 29 -0.56 6.26 -5.80
CA VAL A 29 -1.58 5.29 -6.20
C VAL A 29 -1.92 5.44 -7.69
N VAL A 30 -2.06 6.67 -8.17
CA VAL A 30 -2.28 6.93 -9.60
C VAL A 30 -1.13 6.35 -10.43
N GLU A 31 0.12 6.58 -10.01
CA GLU A 31 1.29 6.01 -10.70
C GLU A 31 1.22 4.48 -10.76
N HIS A 32 0.84 3.84 -9.66
CA HIS A 32 0.68 2.38 -9.65
C HIS A 32 -0.43 1.93 -10.59
N LYS A 33 -1.56 2.61 -10.60
CA LYS A 33 -2.68 2.28 -11.47
C LYS A 33 -2.32 2.43 -12.95
N GLU A 34 -1.43 3.37 -13.26
CA GLU A 34 -0.96 3.59 -14.63
C GLU A 34 0.21 2.69 -15.04
N GLY A 35 0.65 1.81 -14.13
CA GLY A 35 1.78 0.93 -14.40
C GLY A 35 3.13 1.61 -14.32
N LYS A 36 3.21 2.80 -13.69
CA LYS A 36 4.44 3.60 -13.59
C LYS A 36 5.02 3.66 -12.19
N GLY A 37 4.35 3.04 -11.21
CA GLY A 37 4.72 3.15 -9.80
C GLY A 37 6.01 2.40 -9.47
N SER A 38 6.16 1.19 -9.98
CA SER A 38 7.35 0.38 -9.82
C SER A 38 7.31 -0.75 -10.83
N VAL A 39 8.47 -1.38 -11.06
CA VAL A 39 8.55 -2.54 -11.94
C VAL A 39 7.70 -3.68 -11.39
N PHE A 40 7.74 -3.88 -10.06
CA PHE A 40 6.99 -4.94 -9.39
C PHE A 40 5.48 -4.76 -9.57
N THR A 41 4.94 -3.58 -9.24
CA THR A 41 3.49 -3.34 -9.30
C THR A 41 2.98 -3.33 -10.73
N ALA A 42 3.79 -2.90 -11.69
CA ALA A 42 3.44 -2.96 -13.10
C ALA A 42 3.34 -4.42 -13.57
N LYS A 43 4.35 -5.23 -13.23
CA LYS A 43 4.41 -6.64 -13.61
C LYS A 43 3.22 -7.45 -13.07
N TYR A 44 2.92 -7.26 -11.79
CA TYR A 44 1.87 -8.03 -11.12
C TYR A 44 0.51 -7.33 -11.11
N LYS A 45 0.40 -6.16 -11.76
CA LYS A 45 -0.85 -5.38 -11.87
C LYS A 45 -1.48 -5.11 -10.49
N CYS A 46 -0.66 -4.60 -9.57
CA CYS A 46 -1.10 -4.22 -8.25
C CYS A 46 -1.73 -2.83 -8.31
N HIS A 47 -2.99 -2.75 -8.71
CA HIS A 47 -3.69 -1.50 -8.97
C HIS A 47 -4.73 -1.13 -7.91
N LYS A 48 -4.94 -1.99 -6.93
CA LYS A 48 -5.96 -1.76 -5.90
C LYS A 48 -5.28 -1.33 -4.59
N LEU A 49 -5.65 -0.16 -4.07
CA LEU A 49 -5.19 0.30 -2.76
C LEU A 49 -6.06 -0.37 -1.69
N VAL A 50 -5.45 -1.24 -0.86
CA VAL A 50 -6.21 -2.00 0.14
C VAL A 50 -5.92 -1.59 1.57
N TYR A 51 -4.84 -0.81 1.80
CA TYR A 51 -4.46 -0.43 3.16
C TYR A 51 -3.56 0.80 3.15
N TYR A 52 -3.65 1.66 4.17
CA TYR A 52 -2.70 2.75 4.38
C TYR A 52 -2.69 3.20 5.83
N GLU A 53 -1.56 3.78 6.25
CA GLU A 53 -1.35 4.43 7.54
C GLU A 53 -0.71 5.78 7.30
N GLU A 54 -1.08 6.80 8.07
CA GLU A 54 -0.54 8.14 7.93
C GLU A 54 0.42 8.45 9.07
N TYR A 55 1.52 9.14 8.74
CA TYR A 55 2.55 9.55 9.70
C TYR A 55 2.96 11.00 9.48
N GLY A 56 3.29 11.69 10.58
CA GLY A 56 3.81 13.05 10.52
C GLY A 56 5.32 13.13 10.36
N LEU A 57 6.04 12.01 10.58
CA LEU A 57 7.49 11.93 10.50
C LEU A 57 7.90 10.84 9.52
N ILE A 58 8.81 11.18 8.61
CA ILE A 58 9.27 10.23 7.59
C ILE A 58 9.98 9.02 8.21
N ASP A 59 10.75 9.23 9.27
CA ASP A 59 11.49 8.16 9.92
C ASP A 59 10.55 7.08 10.44
N MET A 60 9.44 7.49 11.04
CA MET A 60 8.44 6.55 11.55
C MET A 60 7.76 5.77 10.42
N ALA A 61 7.46 6.46 9.32
CA ALA A 61 6.86 5.81 8.15
C ALA A 61 7.80 4.76 7.56
N ILE A 62 9.08 5.08 7.42
CA ILE A 62 10.08 4.16 6.87
C ILE A 62 10.24 2.94 7.76
N VAL A 63 10.32 3.12 9.08
CA VAL A 63 10.44 2.01 10.03
C VAL A 63 9.20 1.11 9.91
N ARG A 64 8.01 1.70 9.84
CA ARG A 64 6.77 0.94 9.72
C ARG A 64 6.70 0.15 8.42
N GLU A 65 7.10 0.77 7.31
CA GLU A 65 7.14 0.09 6.02
C GLU A 65 8.02 -1.16 6.08
N LYS A 66 9.21 -1.04 6.67
CA LYS A 66 10.13 -2.18 6.82
C LYS A 66 9.53 -3.25 7.73
N THR A 67 8.86 -2.85 8.80
CA THR A 67 8.19 -3.78 9.72
C THR A 67 7.11 -4.57 9.00
N ILE A 68 6.26 -3.88 8.24
CA ILE A 68 5.18 -4.55 7.51
C ILE A 68 5.74 -5.49 6.45
N LYS A 69 6.80 -5.08 5.74
CA LYS A 69 7.43 -5.94 4.72
C LYS A 69 7.91 -7.27 5.29
N LYS A 70 8.28 -7.29 6.56
CA LYS A 70 8.77 -8.52 7.22
C LYS A 70 7.67 -9.39 7.79
N LEU A 71 6.44 -8.91 7.83
CA LEU A 71 5.32 -9.72 8.32
C LEU A 71 5.03 -10.88 7.38
N SER A 72 4.51 -11.97 7.96
CA SER A 72 3.96 -13.07 7.17
C SER A 72 2.76 -12.58 6.36
N ARG A 73 2.40 -13.32 5.31
CA ARG A 73 1.19 -13.01 4.55
C ARG A 73 -0.04 -12.95 5.44
N ALA A 74 -0.18 -13.90 6.37
CA ALA A 74 -1.32 -13.94 7.29
C ALA A 74 -1.39 -12.68 8.15
N ASN A 75 -0.26 -12.19 8.65
CA ASN A 75 -0.24 -10.98 9.47
C ASN A 75 -0.49 -9.72 8.66
N LYS A 76 -0.03 -9.66 7.41
CA LYS A 76 -0.40 -8.56 6.50
C LYS A 76 -1.90 -8.55 6.25
N GLU A 77 -2.50 -9.72 6.04
CA GLU A 77 -3.94 -9.85 5.83
C GLU A 77 -4.72 -9.37 7.05
N LYS A 78 -4.24 -9.63 8.27
CA LYS A 78 -4.87 -9.14 9.49
C LYS A 78 -4.89 -7.62 9.57
N LEU A 79 -3.81 -6.95 9.15
CA LEU A 79 -3.78 -5.49 9.09
C LEU A 79 -4.83 -4.98 8.11
N ILE A 80 -4.92 -5.58 6.94
CA ILE A 80 -5.89 -5.19 5.94
C ILE A 80 -7.31 -5.43 6.46
N ASP A 81 -7.57 -6.57 7.11
CA ASP A 81 -8.88 -6.91 7.65
C ASP A 81 -9.40 -5.85 8.63
N ALA A 82 -8.50 -5.26 9.43
CA ALA A 82 -8.89 -4.25 10.41
C ALA A 82 -9.42 -2.97 9.76
N MET A 83 -8.95 -2.63 8.56
CA MET A 83 -9.33 -1.42 7.83
C MET A 83 -10.30 -1.70 6.68
N ASN A 84 -10.09 -2.81 5.98
CA ASN A 84 -10.73 -3.07 4.69
C ASN A 84 -11.01 -4.56 4.52
N PRO A 85 -11.94 -5.13 5.32
CA PRO A 85 -12.19 -6.58 5.30
C PRO A 85 -12.68 -7.08 3.94
N GLU A 86 -13.32 -6.23 3.15
CA GLU A 86 -13.87 -6.63 1.86
C GLU A 86 -12.90 -6.40 0.69
N ARG A 87 -11.71 -5.88 0.98
CA ARG A 87 -10.68 -5.63 -0.05
C ARG A 87 -11.18 -4.75 -1.19
N VAL A 88 -11.96 -3.72 -0.85
CA VAL A 88 -12.35 -2.72 -1.85
C VAL A 88 -11.16 -1.83 -2.17
N ASP A 89 -11.18 -1.19 -3.34
CA ASP A 89 -10.16 -0.21 -3.70
C ASP A 89 -10.44 1.09 -2.92
N LEU A 90 -9.60 1.39 -1.93
CA LEU A 90 -9.79 2.56 -1.08
C LEU A 90 -9.56 3.88 -1.81
N PHE A 91 -9.02 3.83 -3.03
CA PHE A 91 -8.80 5.01 -3.87
C PHE A 91 -9.96 5.28 -4.81
N GLU A 92 -10.97 4.47 -4.81
CA GLU A 92 -12.10 4.65 -5.71
C GLU A 92 -12.91 5.86 -5.28
N LEU A 93 -13.05 6.80 -6.19
CA LEU A 93 -13.75 8.05 -5.97
C LEU A 93 -15.10 8.05 -6.67
#